data_3961a497701fa8f2f6d87dd1dd8bd432
#
_entry.id   3961a497701fa8f2f6d87dd1dd8bd432
#
_cell.length_a   1.000
_cell.length_b   1.000
_cell.length_c   1.000
_cell.angle_alpha   90.00
_cell.angle_beta   90.00
_cell.angle_gamma   90.00
#
_symmetry.space_group_name_H-M   'P 1'
#
loop_
_entity.id
_entity.type
_entity.pdbx_description
1 polymer ?
#
loop_
_entity_poly.entity_id
_entity_poly.type
_entity_poly.pdbx_seq_one_letter_code
_entity_poly.pdbx_strand_id
1 'polypeptide(L)'
;MNTSAVMGFVNTLNEILTKEQPTHIGVAFDHGKTFRDEAFPAYKAQREATPEDIRASVPIIKDIITAMHIPVLQVDGFEADDVIGTLATKAGEAGVQTYMLTPDKDYGQLVRDNVFIFRPRHGGGYETMGPKEVCEKYELHSPIQVIDLLALMGDSADNFPGCPGVGPKTATKLIAEFGSIDSILENSAKIKGKLREKVEGAVDDIRMSQFLATIRRDVPIDLDLDALAVTP
;
A
#
# COMPACT_ATOMS: atom_id res chain seq x y z
N MET A 1 -1.02 -6.96 -30.93
CA MET A 1 -1.07 -6.29 -29.61
C MET A 1 -1.99 -7.11 -28.72
N ASN A 2 -1.52 -7.51 -27.55
CA ASN A 2 -2.35 -8.21 -26.57
C ASN A 2 -3.20 -7.18 -25.80
N THR A 3 -4.51 -7.26 -25.91
CA THR A 3 -5.46 -6.31 -25.29
C THR A 3 -6.00 -6.79 -23.95
N SER A 4 -5.53 -7.92 -23.44
CA SER A 4 -6.07 -8.55 -22.22
C SER A 4 -5.95 -7.63 -20.99
N ALA A 5 -4.83 -6.91 -20.85
CA ALA A 5 -4.64 -5.98 -19.73
C ALA A 5 -5.60 -4.78 -19.82
N VAL A 6 -5.79 -4.22 -21.01
CA VAL A 6 -6.75 -3.13 -21.26
C VAL A 6 -8.17 -3.60 -20.94
N MET A 7 -8.57 -4.75 -21.46
CA MET A 7 -9.90 -5.32 -21.24
C MET A 7 -10.15 -5.64 -19.75
N GLY A 8 -9.15 -6.24 -19.08
CA GLY A 8 -9.24 -6.52 -17.65
C GLY A 8 -9.44 -5.27 -16.82
N PHE A 9 -8.65 -4.23 -17.09
CA PHE A 9 -8.77 -2.95 -16.40
C PHE A 9 -10.14 -2.28 -16.64
N VAL A 10 -10.55 -2.16 -17.91
CA VAL A 10 -11.82 -1.52 -18.28
C VAL A 10 -13.02 -2.28 -17.72
N ASN A 11 -13.00 -3.60 -17.75
CA ASN A 11 -14.07 -4.41 -17.16
C ASN A 11 -14.16 -4.19 -15.63
N THR A 12 -13.03 -4.17 -14.93
CA THR A 12 -13.00 -3.87 -13.48
C THR A 12 -13.53 -2.46 -13.20
N LEU A 13 -13.08 -1.47 -13.96
CA LEU A 13 -13.54 -0.09 -13.83
C LEU A 13 -15.04 0.03 -14.06
N ASN A 14 -15.56 -0.58 -15.15
CA ASN A 14 -16.99 -0.59 -15.44
C ASN A 14 -17.81 -1.31 -14.35
N GLU A 15 -17.28 -2.40 -13.80
CA GLU A 15 -17.91 -3.11 -12.69
C GLU A 15 -18.03 -2.20 -11.46
N ILE A 16 -16.96 -1.50 -11.08
CA ILE A 16 -16.95 -0.55 -9.96
C ILE A 16 -17.97 0.58 -10.20
N LEU A 17 -17.94 1.20 -11.38
CA LEU A 17 -18.85 2.30 -11.70
C LEU A 17 -20.32 1.89 -11.71
N THR A 18 -20.62 0.68 -12.19
CA THR A 18 -22.01 0.20 -12.33
C THR A 18 -22.57 -0.44 -11.06
N LYS A 19 -21.75 -1.19 -10.31
CA LYS A 19 -22.21 -1.93 -9.13
C LYS A 19 -22.04 -1.14 -7.85
N GLU A 20 -20.89 -0.52 -7.65
CA GLU A 20 -20.57 0.21 -6.42
C GLU A 20 -21.01 1.67 -6.47
N GLN A 21 -21.17 2.22 -7.66
CA GLN A 21 -21.67 3.57 -7.92
C GLN A 21 -20.97 4.65 -7.06
N PRO A 22 -19.64 4.74 -7.12
CA PRO A 22 -18.92 5.74 -6.35
C PRO A 22 -19.31 7.15 -6.80
N THR A 23 -19.38 8.08 -5.88
CA THR A 23 -19.61 9.51 -6.21
C THR A 23 -18.34 10.19 -6.72
N HIS A 24 -17.18 9.68 -6.34
CA HIS A 24 -15.87 10.21 -6.71
C HIS A 24 -14.95 9.04 -7.06
N ILE A 25 -14.08 9.22 -8.03
CA ILE A 25 -13.11 8.22 -8.45
C ILE A 25 -11.85 8.88 -9.00
N GLY A 26 -10.69 8.28 -8.74
CA GLY A 26 -9.43 8.62 -9.37
C GLY A 26 -8.57 7.38 -9.53
N VAL A 27 -7.68 7.37 -10.51
CA VAL A 27 -6.79 6.23 -10.78
C VAL A 27 -5.34 6.70 -10.70
N ALA A 28 -4.59 6.13 -9.76
CA ALA A 28 -3.18 6.45 -9.58
C ALA A 28 -2.29 5.49 -10.38
N PHE A 29 -1.18 6.04 -10.89
CA PHE A 29 -0.15 5.29 -11.60
C PHE A 29 1.22 5.66 -11.08
N ASP A 30 2.12 4.69 -11.05
CA ASP A 30 3.55 4.94 -10.83
C ASP A 30 4.13 5.77 -11.96
N HIS A 31 5.08 6.64 -11.62
CA HIS A 31 5.77 7.48 -12.57
C HIS A 31 7.24 7.65 -12.22
N GLY A 32 8.10 7.04 -13.01
CA GLY A 32 9.55 7.23 -12.90
C GLY A 32 10.16 6.64 -11.63
N LYS A 33 11.31 7.21 -11.26
CA LYS A 33 12.02 6.86 -10.02
C LYS A 33 11.43 7.60 -8.84
N THR A 34 11.50 6.96 -7.68
CA THR A 34 10.93 7.45 -6.44
C THR A 34 12.01 7.70 -5.38
N PHE A 35 11.65 8.36 -4.30
CA PHE A 35 12.54 8.57 -3.15
C PHE A 35 13.03 7.24 -2.53
N ARG A 36 12.29 6.13 -2.71
CA ARG A 36 12.70 4.81 -2.24
C ARG A 36 13.85 4.25 -3.06
N ASP A 37 13.81 4.43 -4.40
CA ASP A 37 14.92 4.03 -5.29
C ASP A 37 16.21 4.79 -4.99
N GLU A 38 16.09 6.06 -4.59
CA GLU A 38 17.24 6.88 -4.21
C GLU A 38 17.82 6.47 -2.85
N ALA A 39 16.95 6.21 -1.87
CA ALA A 39 17.35 5.83 -0.51
C ALA A 39 17.92 4.41 -0.43
N PHE A 40 17.38 3.48 -1.23
CA PHE A 40 17.77 2.08 -1.24
C PHE A 40 17.80 1.52 -2.66
N PRO A 41 18.94 1.58 -3.36
CA PRO A 41 19.06 1.13 -4.75
C PRO A 41 18.68 -0.34 -5.02
N ALA A 42 18.65 -1.17 -3.97
CA ALA A 42 18.19 -2.55 -4.04
C ALA A 42 16.66 -2.71 -3.95
N TYR A 43 15.92 -1.61 -3.71
CA TYR A 43 14.46 -1.62 -3.65
C TYR A 43 13.87 -2.12 -4.97
N LYS A 44 13.02 -3.13 -4.91
CA LYS A 44 12.38 -3.78 -6.08
C LYS A 44 13.36 -4.27 -7.17
N ALA A 45 14.68 -4.29 -6.90
CA ALA A 45 15.70 -4.61 -7.91
C ALA A 45 15.59 -6.03 -8.49
N GLN A 46 14.96 -6.94 -7.77
CA GLN A 46 14.75 -8.33 -8.20
C GLN A 46 13.40 -8.56 -8.90
N ARG A 47 12.54 -7.51 -9.01
CA ARG A 47 11.31 -7.62 -9.79
C ARG A 47 11.64 -7.77 -11.26
N GLU A 48 10.99 -8.72 -11.90
CA GLU A 48 11.06 -8.83 -13.36
C GLU A 48 10.54 -7.55 -14.02
N ALA A 49 11.12 -7.19 -15.15
CA ALA A 49 10.63 -6.06 -15.93
C ALA A 49 9.16 -6.30 -16.30
N THR A 50 8.34 -5.27 -16.15
CA THR A 50 6.93 -5.34 -16.57
C THR A 50 6.83 -5.83 -18.01
N PRO A 51 6.06 -6.90 -18.29
CA PRO A 51 5.89 -7.42 -19.64
C PRO A 51 5.54 -6.32 -20.63
N GLU A 52 6.10 -6.39 -21.84
CA GLU A 52 5.93 -5.32 -22.84
C GLU A 52 4.48 -5.06 -23.19
N ASP A 53 3.66 -6.10 -23.24
CA ASP A 53 2.22 -5.98 -23.50
C ASP A 53 1.51 -5.15 -22.41
N ILE A 54 1.88 -5.32 -21.15
CA ILE A 54 1.32 -4.54 -20.04
C ILE A 54 1.83 -3.10 -20.13
N ARG A 55 3.13 -2.91 -20.36
CA ARG A 55 3.72 -1.58 -20.51
C ARG A 55 3.09 -0.80 -21.67
N ALA A 56 2.85 -1.46 -22.81
CA ALA A 56 2.17 -0.87 -23.97
C ALA A 56 0.67 -0.59 -23.72
N SER A 57 0.06 -1.28 -22.75
CA SER A 57 -1.34 -1.08 -22.38
C SER A 57 -1.58 0.16 -21.52
N VAL A 58 -0.58 0.58 -20.73
CA VAL A 58 -0.72 1.71 -19.78
C VAL A 58 -1.15 3.02 -20.46
N PRO A 59 -0.52 3.48 -21.56
CA PRO A 59 -0.96 4.70 -22.24
C PRO A 59 -2.42 4.60 -22.72
N ILE A 60 -2.82 3.45 -23.27
CA ILE A 60 -4.18 3.22 -23.76
C ILE A 60 -5.19 3.27 -22.60
N ILE A 61 -4.86 2.65 -21.47
CA ILE A 61 -5.69 2.71 -20.27
C ILE A 61 -5.85 4.17 -19.82
N LYS A 62 -4.77 4.94 -19.80
CA LYS A 62 -4.81 6.37 -19.44
C LYS A 62 -5.68 7.18 -20.39
N ASP A 63 -5.59 6.94 -21.69
CA ASP A 63 -6.44 7.59 -22.70
C ASP A 63 -7.92 7.25 -22.47
N ILE A 64 -8.24 5.99 -22.19
CA ILE A 64 -9.61 5.54 -21.92
C ILE A 64 -10.18 6.22 -20.68
N ILE A 65 -9.46 6.19 -19.55
CA ILE A 65 -9.95 6.79 -18.31
C ILE A 65 -10.06 8.31 -18.40
N THR A 66 -9.16 8.95 -19.16
CA THR A 66 -9.23 10.39 -19.44
C THR A 66 -10.46 10.71 -20.30
N ALA A 67 -10.77 9.89 -21.32
CA ALA A 67 -11.97 10.02 -22.13
C ALA A 67 -13.26 9.77 -21.31
N MET A 68 -13.17 9.01 -20.21
CA MET A 68 -14.26 8.80 -19.26
C MET A 68 -14.35 9.93 -18.20
N HIS A 69 -13.55 10.98 -18.32
CA HIS A 69 -13.42 12.07 -17.35
C HIS A 69 -12.98 11.63 -15.95
N ILE A 70 -12.21 10.54 -15.87
CA ILE A 70 -11.64 10.06 -14.62
C ILE A 70 -10.21 10.60 -14.50
N PRO A 71 -9.84 11.27 -13.40
CA PRO A 71 -8.50 11.81 -13.21
C PRO A 71 -7.42 10.72 -13.14
N VAL A 72 -6.35 10.93 -13.90
CA VAL A 72 -5.09 10.19 -13.78
C VAL A 72 -4.22 10.90 -12.74
N LEU A 73 -3.90 10.20 -11.66
CA LEU A 73 -3.19 10.73 -10.51
C LEU A 73 -1.74 10.26 -10.53
N GLN A 74 -0.80 11.19 -10.65
CA GLN A 74 0.64 10.92 -10.65
C GLN A 74 1.39 12.09 -10.05
N VAL A 75 2.42 11.80 -9.28
CA VAL A 75 3.33 12.81 -8.72
C VAL A 75 4.76 12.29 -8.87
N ASP A 76 5.63 13.09 -9.48
CA ASP A 76 7.03 12.75 -9.68
C ASP A 76 7.74 12.49 -8.34
N GLY A 77 8.55 11.45 -8.27
CA GLY A 77 9.29 11.08 -7.08
C GLY A 77 8.51 10.25 -6.05
N PHE A 78 7.23 9.96 -6.31
CA PHE A 78 6.37 9.15 -5.43
C PHE A 78 5.74 7.98 -6.19
N GLU A 79 5.44 6.90 -5.46
CA GLU A 79 4.70 5.78 -6.00
C GLU A 79 3.18 6.07 -5.98
N ALA A 80 2.43 5.33 -6.79
CA ALA A 80 0.96 5.38 -6.77
C ALA A 80 0.41 5.16 -5.36
N ASP A 81 1.04 4.29 -4.57
CA ASP A 81 0.67 3.98 -3.20
C ASP A 81 0.74 5.22 -2.29
N ASP A 82 1.78 6.06 -2.47
CA ASP A 82 1.93 7.29 -1.70
C ASP A 82 0.88 8.34 -2.11
N VAL A 83 0.57 8.43 -3.40
CA VAL A 83 -0.49 9.31 -3.90
C VAL A 83 -1.84 8.89 -3.34
N ILE A 84 -2.17 7.60 -3.41
CA ILE A 84 -3.41 7.04 -2.84
C ILE A 84 -3.44 7.24 -1.32
N GLY A 85 -2.34 6.94 -0.63
CA GLY A 85 -2.23 7.09 0.83
C GLY A 85 -2.47 8.52 1.30
N THR A 86 -1.95 9.50 0.54
CA THR A 86 -2.16 10.92 0.81
C THR A 86 -3.61 11.32 0.58
N LEU A 87 -4.18 10.98 -0.57
CA LEU A 87 -5.56 11.35 -0.90
C LEU A 87 -6.58 10.64 -0.01
N ALA A 88 -6.40 9.35 0.26
CA ALA A 88 -7.26 8.60 1.18
C ALA A 88 -7.20 9.17 2.60
N THR A 89 -6.02 9.60 3.06
CA THR A 89 -5.87 10.26 4.36
C THR A 89 -6.64 11.59 4.39
N LYS A 90 -6.42 12.46 3.41
CA LYS A 90 -7.11 13.76 3.31
C LYS A 90 -8.63 13.59 3.18
N ALA A 91 -9.10 12.65 2.36
CA ALA A 91 -10.52 12.34 2.20
C ALA A 91 -11.14 11.84 3.51
N GLY A 92 -10.46 10.93 4.20
CA GLY A 92 -10.91 10.45 5.52
C GLY A 92 -10.99 11.55 6.56
N GLU A 93 -10.04 12.48 6.60
CA GLU A 93 -10.03 13.65 7.48
C GLU A 93 -11.17 14.64 7.13
N ALA A 94 -11.53 14.72 5.86
CA ALA A 94 -12.70 15.48 5.40
C ALA A 94 -14.04 14.78 5.64
N GLY A 95 -14.05 13.59 6.26
CA GLY A 95 -15.25 12.82 6.56
C GLY A 95 -15.81 12.03 5.36
N VAL A 96 -15.06 11.93 4.27
CA VAL A 96 -15.45 11.17 3.08
C VAL A 96 -15.19 9.68 3.31
N GLN A 97 -16.18 8.84 3.07
CA GLN A 97 -16.02 7.40 3.08
C GLN A 97 -15.20 6.97 1.85
N THR A 98 -14.02 6.41 2.09
CA THR A 98 -13.01 6.18 1.05
C THR A 98 -12.68 4.70 0.94
N TYR A 99 -12.61 4.21 -0.29
CA TYR A 99 -12.26 2.83 -0.61
C TYR A 99 -11.01 2.80 -1.51
N MET A 100 -9.97 2.13 -1.05
CA MET A 100 -8.75 1.89 -1.81
C MET A 100 -8.87 0.53 -2.51
N LEU A 101 -9.05 0.54 -3.83
CA LEU A 101 -9.16 -0.69 -4.63
C LEU A 101 -7.76 -1.26 -4.87
N THR A 102 -7.37 -2.20 -4.06
CA THR A 102 -6.05 -2.84 -4.13
C THR A 102 -6.05 -4.23 -3.47
N PRO A 103 -5.31 -5.20 -4.00
CA PRO A 103 -5.02 -6.46 -3.31
C PRO A 103 -3.86 -6.35 -2.33
N ASP A 104 -3.13 -5.23 -2.31
CA ASP A 104 -1.89 -5.07 -1.56
C ASP A 104 -2.14 -4.98 -0.05
N LYS A 105 -1.39 -5.80 0.70
CA LYS A 105 -1.45 -5.86 2.16
C LYS A 105 -0.94 -4.59 2.84
N ASP A 106 -0.03 -3.87 2.18
CA ASP A 106 0.66 -2.72 2.75
C ASP A 106 -0.30 -1.55 3.01
N TYR A 107 -1.38 -1.48 2.24
CA TYR A 107 -2.48 -0.54 2.45
C TYR A 107 -3.23 -0.73 3.79
N GLY A 108 -3.02 -1.84 4.47
CA GLY A 108 -3.54 -2.04 5.82
C GLY A 108 -3.17 -0.92 6.78
N GLN A 109 -1.99 -0.32 6.63
CA GLN A 109 -1.53 0.81 7.44
C GLN A 109 -2.34 2.10 7.29
N LEU A 110 -3.12 2.23 6.21
CA LEU A 110 -3.92 3.41 5.88
C LEU A 110 -5.37 3.31 6.40
N VAL A 111 -5.80 2.12 6.78
CA VAL A 111 -7.19 1.83 7.15
C VAL A 111 -7.55 2.53 8.47
N ARG A 112 -8.73 3.14 8.49
CA ARG A 112 -9.35 3.80 9.65
C ARG A 112 -10.87 3.73 9.53
N ASP A 113 -11.63 4.33 10.45
CA ASP A 113 -13.08 4.18 10.54
C ASP A 113 -13.86 4.49 9.25
N ASN A 114 -13.35 5.37 8.40
CA ASN A 114 -13.96 5.74 7.13
C ASN A 114 -13.03 5.58 5.91
N VAL A 115 -11.91 4.86 6.07
CA VAL A 115 -10.99 4.53 4.98
C VAL A 115 -10.76 3.03 4.97
N PHE A 116 -11.11 2.38 3.88
CA PHE A 116 -11.16 0.93 3.73
C PHE A 116 -10.30 0.43 2.58
N ILE A 117 -9.82 -0.80 2.69
CA ILE A 117 -9.35 -1.55 1.53
C ILE A 117 -10.56 -2.23 0.89
N PHE A 118 -10.66 -2.12 -0.43
CA PHE A 118 -11.62 -2.83 -1.25
C PHE A 118 -10.85 -3.75 -2.19
N ARG A 119 -10.89 -5.05 -1.95
CA ARG A 119 -10.04 -5.98 -2.68
C ARG A 119 -10.83 -7.08 -3.37
N PRO A 120 -10.36 -7.53 -4.57
CA PRO A 120 -10.99 -8.63 -5.25
C PRO A 120 -10.83 -9.93 -4.45
N ARG A 121 -11.89 -10.77 -4.48
CA ARG A 121 -11.88 -12.10 -3.88
C ARG A 121 -11.54 -13.17 -4.90
N HIS A 122 -10.89 -14.22 -4.42
CA HIS A 122 -10.78 -15.47 -5.18
C HIS A 122 -12.18 -16.04 -5.43
N GLY A 123 -12.56 -16.17 -6.71
CA GLY A 123 -13.90 -16.64 -7.08
C GLY A 123 -14.89 -15.54 -7.46
N GLY A 124 -14.47 -14.29 -7.47
CA GLY A 124 -15.23 -13.13 -7.92
C GLY A 124 -15.83 -12.29 -6.78
N GLY A 125 -16.19 -11.05 -7.13
CA GLY A 125 -16.64 -10.04 -6.19
C GLY A 125 -15.50 -9.42 -5.39
N TYR A 126 -15.87 -8.61 -4.40
CA TYR A 126 -14.93 -7.85 -3.57
C TYR A 126 -15.20 -8.07 -2.10
N GLU A 127 -14.22 -7.79 -1.28
CA GLU A 127 -14.37 -7.66 0.16
C GLU A 127 -13.87 -6.31 0.65
N THR A 128 -14.54 -5.76 1.63
CA THR A 128 -14.13 -4.55 2.32
C THR A 128 -13.38 -4.93 3.59
N MET A 129 -12.21 -4.34 3.78
CA MET A 129 -11.43 -4.52 5.02
C MET A 129 -11.32 -3.19 5.74
N GLY A 130 -11.95 -3.11 6.90
CA GLY A 130 -11.82 -2.01 7.86
C GLY A 130 -10.76 -2.30 8.92
N PRO A 131 -10.68 -1.43 9.97
CA PRO A 131 -9.70 -1.59 11.05
C PRO A 131 -9.76 -2.96 11.73
N LYS A 132 -10.96 -3.47 11.98
CA LYS A 132 -11.19 -4.76 12.62
C LYS A 132 -10.63 -5.91 11.78
N GLU A 133 -10.98 -5.95 10.50
CA GLU A 133 -10.57 -7.00 9.57
C GLU A 133 -9.05 -7.02 9.37
N VAL A 134 -8.41 -5.84 9.30
CA VAL A 134 -6.95 -5.71 9.21
C VAL A 134 -6.29 -6.23 10.48
N CYS A 135 -6.77 -5.79 11.66
CA CYS A 135 -6.21 -6.23 12.94
C CYS A 135 -6.39 -7.74 13.17
N GLU A 136 -7.56 -8.29 12.87
CA GLU A 136 -7.81 -9.73 12.99
C GLU A 136 -6.93 -10.55 12.04
N LYS A 137 -6.81 -10.10 10.79
CA LYS A 137 -6.03 -10.80 9.76
C LYS A 137 -4.55 -10.90 10.08
N TYR A 138 -3.97 -9.83 10.61
CA TYR A 138 -2.54 -9.72 10.86
C TYR A 138 -2.17 -9.88 12.35
N GLU A 139 -3.14 -10.20 13.21
CA GLU A 139 -2.94 -10.34 14.67
C GLU A 139 -2.32 -9.08 15.29
N LEU A 140 -2.85 -7.90 14.93
CA LEU A 140 -2.38 -6.59 15.38
C LEU A 140 -3.43 -5.91 16.26
N HIS A 141 -3.02 -4.92 17.04
CA HIS A 141 -3.90 -4.09 17.85
C HIS A 141 -4.37 -2.82 17.13
N SER A 142 -3.64 -2.39 16.13
CA SER A 142 -3.96 -1.21 15.32
C SER A 142 -3.49 -1.38 13.89
N PRO A 143 -4.24 -0.89 12.88
CA PRO A 143 -3.86 -0.96 11.48
C PRO A 143 -2.48 -0.36 11.16
N ILE A 144 -2.08 0.70 11.83
CA ILE A 144 -0.78 1.35 11.63
C ILE A 144 0.40 0.41 11.90
N GLN A 145 0.22 -0.61 12.76
CA GLN A 145 1.24 -1.62 13.07
C GLN A 145 1.56 -2.55 11.89
N VAL A 146 0.85 -2.45 10.78
CA VAL A 146 1.25 -3.10 9.52
C VAL A 146 2.65 -2.64 9.10
N ILE A 147 3.01 -1.38 9.35
CA ILE A 147 4.37 -0.86 9.11
C ILE A 147 5.39 -1.62 9.95
N ASP A 148 5.13 -1.79 11.25
CA ASP A 148 6.03 -2.49 12.17
C ASP A 148 6.16 -3.97 11.80
N LEU A 149 5.06 -4.59 11.39
CA LEU A 149 5.03 -5.98 10.92
C LEU A 149 5.94 -6.17 9.70
N LEU A 150 5.80 -5.32 8.69
CA LEU A 150 6.62 -5.35 7.48
C LEU A 150 8.09 -5.03 7.78
N ALA A 151 8.34 -4.06 8.64
CA ALA A 151 9.70 -3.69 9.05
C ALA A 151 10.45 -4.84 9.73
N LEU A 152 9.77 -5.65 10.53
CA LEU A 152 10.35 -6.82 11.19
C LEU A 152 10.50 -8.02 10.25
N MET A 153 9.48 -8.32 9.46
CA MET A 153 9.47 -9.48 8.58
C MET A 153 10.35 -9.30 7.34
N GLY A 154 10.48 -8.07 6.88
CA GLY A 154 10.92 -7.78 5.53
C GLY A 154 9.86 -8.13 4.48
N ASP A 155 10.15 -7.83 3.24
CA ASP A 155 9.35 -8.24 2.09
C ASP A 155 10.26 -8.63 0.93
N SER A 156 10.21 -9.91 0.54
CA SER A 156 11.02 -10.41 -0.55
C SER A 156 10.56 -9.90 -1.93
N ALA A 157 9.29 -9.53 -2.09
CA ALA A 157 8.77 -9.00 -3.35
C ALA A 157 9.29 -7.57 -3.62
N ASP A 158 9.46 -6.78 -2.55
CA ASP A 158 9.95 -5.41 -2.61
C ASP A 158 11.40 -5.26 -2.15
N ASN A 159 11.99 -6.39 -1.77
CA ASN A 159 13.37 -6.46 -1.29
C ASN A 159 13.62 -5.66 -0.01
N PHE A 160 12.68 -5.66 0.92
CA PHE A 160 12.89 -5.13 2.26
C PHE A 160 13.74 -6.11 3.07
N PRO A 161 14.83 -5.68 3.70
CA PRO A 161 15.71 -6.61 4.42
C PRO A 161 15.07 -7.23 5.66
N GLY A 162 14.30 -6.45 6.44
CA GLY A 162 13.71 -6.91 7.69
C GLY A 162 14.72 -7.34 8.75
N CYS A 163 14.25 -8.06 9.77
CA CYS A 163 15.09 -8.70 10.76
C CYS A 163 15.34 -10.17 10.37
N PRO A 164 16.59 -10.59 10.09
CA PRO A 164 16.88 -11.93 9.61
C PRO A 164 16.33 -13.04 10.52
N GLY A 165 15.49 -13.92 9.93
CA GLY A 165 14.87 -15.04 10.63
C GLY A 165 13.74 -14.66 11.59
N VAL A 166 13.17 -13.47 11.43
CA VAL A 166 11.91 -13.04 12.05
C VAL A 166 10.80 -13.18 11.02
N GLY A 167 9.94 -14.15 11.21
CA GLY A 167 8.73 -14.34 10.40
C GLY A 167 7.48 -13.76 11.08
N PRO A 168 6.29 -13.91 10.44
CA PRO A 168 5.04 -13.30 10.91
C PRO A 168 4.73 -13.56 12.39
N LYS A 169 4.80 -14.80 12.84
CA LYS A 169 4.49 -15.18 14.23
C LYS A 169 5.42 -14.55 15.26
N THR A 170 6.69 -14.36 14.92
CA THR A 170 7.65 -13.72 15.82
C THR A 170 7.45 -12.21 15.81
N ALA A 171 7.21 -11.62 14.63
CA ALA A 171 6.94 -10.21 14.49
C ALA A 171 5.67 -9.80 15.24
N THR A 172 4.55 -10.52 15.08
CA THR A 172 3.31 -10.22 15.79
C THR A 172 3.46 -10.35 17.31
N LYS A 173 4.25 -11.32 17.81
CA LYS A 173 4.54 -11.42 19.26
C LYS A 173 5.33 -10.23 19.77
N LEU A 174 6.37 -9.78 19.05
CA LEU A 174 7.15 -8.60 19.43
C LEU A 174 6.27 -7.34 19.43
N ILE A 175 5.42 -7.17 18.42
CA ILE A 175 4.49 -6.03 18.35
C ILE A 175 3.46 -6.08 19.48
N ALA A 176 2.92 -7.26 19.78
CA ALA A 176 1.96 -7.43 20.87
C ALA A 176 2.59 -7.12 22.26
N GLU A 177 3.87 -7.44 22.46
CA GLU A 177 4.58 -7.22 23.72
C GLU A 177 5.07 -5.76 23.88
N PHE A 178 5.59 -5.16 22.80
CA PHE A 178 6.25 -3.86 22.84
C PHE A 178 5.49 -2.72 22.16
N GLY A 179 4.55 -3.02 21.29
CA GLY A 179 3.68 -2.06 20.62
C GLY A 179 4.20 -1.52 19.27
N SER A 180 5.48 -1.16 19.17
CA SER A 180 6.06 -0.56 17.96
C SER A 180 7.54 -0.91 17.78
N ILE A 181 8.08 -0.68 16.58
CA ILE A 181 9.52 -0.82 16.31
C ILE A 181 10.36 0.03 17.28
N ASP A 182 9.98 1.28 17.52
CA ASP A 182 10.71 2.15 18.44
C ASP A 182 10.82 1.52 19.82
N SER A 183 9.69 1.07 20.36
CA SER A 183 9.64 0.43 21.67
C SER A 183 10.38 -0.92 21.70
N ILE A 184 10.33 -1.71 20.62
CA ILE A 184 11.07 -2.97 20.49
C ILE A 184 12.59 -2.70 20.57
N LEU A 185 13.08 -1.71 19.83
CA LEU A 185 14.50 -1.39 19.79
C LEU A 185 14.99 -0.77 21.10
N GLU A 186 14.22 0.14 21.69
CA GLU A 186 14.53 0.74 23.00
C GLU A 186 14.54 -0.28 24.16
N ASN A 187 13.70 -1.31 24.06
CA ASN A 187 13.56 -2.35 25.07
C ASN A 187 14.19 -3.69 24.65
N SER A 188 15.10 -3.69 23.70
CA SER A 188 15.73 -4.92 23.18
C SER A 188 16.35 -5.80 24.26
N ALA A 189 16.86 -5.19 25.34
CA ALA A 189 17.39 -5.88 26.52
C ALA A 189 16.38 -6.81 27.22
N LYS A 190 15.07 -6.59 27.04
CA LYS A 190 13.98 -7.42 27.57
C LYS A 190 13.71 -8.65 26.71
N ILE A 191 14.14 -8.62 25.46
CA ILE A 191 13.99 -9.74 24.52
C ILE A 191 14.97 -10.84 24.94
N LYS A 192 14.50 -12.10 24.94
CA LYS A 192 15.29 -13.23 25.43
C LYS A 192 16.00 -13.98 24.30
N GLY A 193 17.19 -14.50 24.64
CA GLY A 193 17.93 -15.45 23.81
C GLY A 193 18.39 -14.89 22.46
N LYS A 194 18.53 -15.76 21.49
CA LYS A 194 19.02 -15.43 20.14
C LYS A 194 18.18 -14.38 19.38
N LEU A 195 16.92 -14.21 19.77
CA LEU A 195 16.06 -13.20 19.15
C LEU A 195 16.53 -11.79 19.48
N ARG A 196 17.01 -11.56 20.71
CA ARG A 196 17.63 -10.30 21.10
C ARG A 196 18.84 -9.96 20.21
N GLU A 197 19.76 -10.91 20.05
CA GLU A 197 20.95 -10.73 19.22
C GLU A 197 20.59 -10.38 17.77
N LYS A 198 19.56 -11.04 17.23
CA LYS A 198 19.05 -10.75 15.87
C LYS A 198 18.50 -9.34 15.76
N VAL A 199 17.66 -8.91 16.69
CA VAL A 199 17.05 -7.58 16.67
C VAL A 199 18.12 -6.50 16.86
N GLU A 200 19.01 -6.67 17.82
CA GLU A 200 20.11 -5.72 18.07
C GLU A 200 21.12 -5.66 16.91
N GLY A 201 21.35 -6.78 16.21
CA GLY A 201 22.23 -6.85 15.04
C GLY A 201 21.60 -6.36 13.73
N ALA A 202 20.30 -6.15 13.68
CA ALA A 202 19.55 -5.78 12.46
C ALA A 202 18.87 -4.41 12.55
N VAL A 203 19.31 -3.54 13.46
CA VAL A 203 18.67 -2.23 13.71
C VAL A 203 18.55 -1.41 12.41
N ASP A 204 19.64 -1.31 11.65
CA ASP A 204 19.67 -0.52 10.42
C ASP A 204 18.75 -1.13 9.35
N ASP A 205 18.73 -2.45 9.21
CA ASP A 205 17.86 -3.18 8.28
C ASP A 205 16.38 -3.01 8.65
N ILE A 206 16.06 -3.09 9.94
CA ILE A 206 14.69 -2.87 10.45
C ILE A 206 14.25 -1.43 10.16
N ARG A 207 15.11 -0.44 10.42
CA ARG A 207 14.82 0.98 10.16
C ARG A 207 14.67 1.27 8.67
N MET A 208 15.53 0.70 7.84
CA MET A 208 15.40 0.82 6.39
C MET A 208 14.08 0.19 5.91
N SER A 209 13.75 -0.99 6.40
CA SER A 209 12.48 -1.66 6.05
C SER A 209 11.26 -0.87 6.53
N GLN A 210 11.32 -0.27 7.72
CA GLN A 210 10.27 0.63 8.23
C GLN A 210 10.08 1.84 7.30
N PHE A 211 11.18 2.47 6.88
CA PHE A 211 11.14 3.59 5.92
C PHE A 211 10.54 3.17 4.58
N LEU A 212 10.98 2.04 4.01
CA LEU A 212 10.51 1.55 2.71
C LEU A 212 9.04 1.12 2.73
N ALA A 213 8.60 0.46 3.82
CA ALA A 213 7.23 -0.01 3.98
C ALA A 213 6.23 1.11 4.29
N THR A 214 6.70 2.28 4.75
CA THR A 214 5.82 3.38 5.12
C THR A 214 5.28 4.08 3.87
N ILE A 215 3.98 4.00 3.66
CA ILE A 215 3.28 4.78 2.62
C ILE A 215 3.20 6.23 3.08
N ARG A 216 3.68 7.15 2.22
CA ARG A 216 3.64 8.60 2.49
C ARG A 216 2.20 9.11 2.46
N ARG A 217 1.94 10.12 3.30
CA ARG A 217 0.60 10.76 3.43
C ARG A 217 0.70 12.27 3.23
N ASP A 218 1.85 12.72 2.78
CA ASP A 218 2.25 14.12 2.63
C ASP A 218 2.77 14.44 1.22
N VAL A 219 2.37 13.63 0.23
CA VAL A 219 2.64 13.90 -1.18
C VAL A 219 2.05 15.28 -1.54
N PRO A 220 2.76 16.11 -2.32
CA PRO A 220 2.27 17.44 -2.71
C PRO A 220 1.16 17.35 -3.77
N ILE A 221 0.02 16.79 -3.37
CA ILE A 221 -1.20 16.66 -4.16
C ILE A 221 -2.39 17.12 -3.33
N ASP A 222 -3.27 17.93 -3.91
CA ASP A 222 -4.48 18.39 -3.25
C ASP A 222 -5.64 17.42 -3.48
N LEU A 223 -6.52 17.31 -2.47
CA LEU A 223 -7.78 16.63 -2.61
C LEU A 223 -8.78 17.57 -3.28
N ASP A 224 -8.99 17.39 -4.56
CA ASP A 224 -9.98 18.12 -5.35
C ASP A 224 -11.18 17.21 -5.61
N LEU A 225 -12.21 17.34 -4.76
CA LEU A 225 -13.41 16.51 -4.87
C LEU A 225 -14.22 16.84 -6.12
N ASP A 226 -14.20 18.07 -6.61
CA ASP A 226 -14.90 18.45 -7.84
C ASP A 226 -14.24 17.77 -9.05
N ALA A 227 -12.92 17.73 -9.10
CA ALA A 227 -12.18 17.04 -10.15
C ALA A 227 -12.36 15.51 -10.11
N LEU A 228 -12.56 14.95 -8.91
CA LEU A 228 -12.76 13.50 -8.71
C LEU A 228 -14.23 13.07 -8.90
N ALA A 229 -15.17 13.99 -9.00
CA ALA A 229 -16.59 13.67 -9.10
C ALA A 229 -16.89 12.83 -10.37
N VAL A 230 -17.65 11.75 -10.17
CA VAL A 230 -18.12 10.93 -11.30
C VAL A 230 -19.18 11.72 -12.05
N THR A 231 -18.89 12.00 -13.33
CA THR A 231 -19.86 12.64 -14.25
C THR A 231 -20.65 11.57 -14.98
N PRO A 232 -21.99 11.74 -15.13
CA PRO A 232 -22.85 10.80 -15.85
C PRO A 232 -22.45 10.62 -17.31
#